data_b3dbe6e015f2ebfeda3ee7279c044e30
#
_entry.id   b3dbe6e015f2ebfeda3ee7279c044e30
#
_cell.length_a   1.000
_cell.length_b   1.000
_cell.length_c   1.000
_cell.angle_alpha   90.00
_cell.angle_beta   90.00
_cell.angle_gamma   90.00
#
_symmetry.space_group_name_H-M   'P 1'
#
loop_
_entity.id
_entity.type
_entity.pdbx_description
1 polymer ?
#
loop_
_entity_poly.entity_id
_entity_poly.type
_entity_poly.pdbx_seq_one_letter_code
_entity_poly.pdbx_strand_id
1 'polypeptide(L)'
;MGIIVFYEGNNGTQNIVQTVEDTPGQNFRPVKNDEIRSAKIYGVRQGCEIGVYDSPDGATNDDFCIINVKRETPEYTINTFERSYEDEYVVVTFIRNNGLDGKISRIKIN
;
A
#
# COMPACT_ATOMS: atom_id res chain seq x y z
N MET A 1 1.92 -9.13 15.51
CA MET A 1 1.08 -8.87 14.33
C MET A 1 1.34 -7.44 13.84
N GLY A 2 1.67 -7.30 12.57
CA GLY A 2 1.99 -6.00 12.01
C GLY A 2 0.77 -5.19 11.64
N ILE A 3 0.97 -3.88 11.54
CA ILE A 3 -0.08 -2.92 11.24
C ILE A 3 0.33 -2.08 10.03
N ILE A 4 -0.62 -1.86 9.13
CA ILE A 4 -0.47 -1.02 7.95
C ILE A 4 -1.42 0.15 8.10
N VAL A 5 -0.89 1.37 8.05
CA VAL A 5 -1.69 2.59 8.18
C VAL A 5 -1.64 3.34 6.85
N PHE A 6 -2.79 3.56 6.24
CA PHE A 6 -2.91 4.28 4.97
C PHE A 6 -3.26 5.74 5.21
N TYR A 7 -2.57 6.63 4.50
CA TYR A 7 -2.68 8.08 4.68
C TYR A 7 -3.19 8.77 3.42
N GLU A 8 -3.87 9.87 3.65
CA GLU A 8 -4.43 10.74 2.62
C GLU A 8 -3.36 11.53 1.86
N GLY A 9 -2.31 11.94 2.55
CA GLY A 9 -1.19 12.67 1.96
C GLY A 9 0.00 11.79 1.68
N ASN A 10 0.95 12.30 0.91
CA ASN A 10 2.23 11.63 0.69
C ASN A 10 3.05 11.65 1.98
N ASN A 11 4.04 10.77 2.09
CA ASN A 11 4.99 10.73 3.22
C ASN A 11 4.32 10.43 4.57
N GLY A 12 3.19 9.72 4.58
CA GLY A 12 2.48 9.40 5.82
C GLY A 12 1.95 10.65 6.52
N THR A 13 1.36 11.56 5.76
CA THR A 13 0.85 12.83 6.27
C THR A 13 -0.65 12.97 6.05
N GLN A 14 -1.21 14.04 6.58
CA GLN A 14 -2.64 14.36 6.55
C GLN A 14 -3.42 13.30 7.32
N ASN A 15 -4.66 13.04 6.97
CA ASN A 15 -5.53 12.16 7.74
C ASN A 15 -5.23 10.68 7.47
N ILE A 16 -5.40 9.87 8.51
CA ILE A 16 -5.39 8.41 8.37
C ILE A 16 -6.72 8.02 7.70
N VAL A 17 -6.61 7.29 6.59
CA VAL A 17 -7.79 6.78 5.88
C VAL A 17 -8.22 5.45 6.48
N GLN A 18 -7.27 4.55 6.73
CA GLN A 18 -7.59 3.22 7.21
C GLN A 18 -6.38 2.56 7.85
N THR A 19 -6.62 1.74 8.87
CA THR A 19 -5.61 0.93 9.55
C THR A 19 -5.98 -0.54 9.37
N VAL A 20 -5.01 -1.37 8.95
CA VAL A 20 -5.22 -2.76 8.59
C VAL A 20 -4.13 -3.62 9.23
N GLU A 21 -4.48 -4.82 9.68
CA GLU A 21 -3.49 -5.80 10.14
C GLU A 21 -2.86 -6.50 8.92
N ASP A 22 -1.70 -7.13 9.14
CA ASP A 22 -0.97 -7.82 8.07
C ASP A 22 -1.45 -9.26 7.83
N THR A 23 -2.64 -9.62 8.29
CA THR A 23 -3.23 -10.93 8.09
C THR A 23 -3.38 -11.23 6.60
N PRO A 24 -2.88 -12.38 6.11
CA PRO A 24 -2.99 -12.70 4.68
C PRO A 24 -4.43 -13.02 4.26
N GLY A 25 -4.71 -12.88 2.98
CA GLY A 25 -6.00 -13.20 2.40
C GLY A 25 -7.03 -12.09 2.45
N GLN A 26 -6.61 -10.87 2.82
CA GLN A 26 -7.51 -9.72 2.81
C GLN A 26 -7.60 -9.13 1.40
N ASN A 27 -8.82 -8.80 0.99
CA ASN A 27 -9.10 -8.25 -0.33
C ASN A 27 -10.36 -7.40 -0.18
N PHE A 28 -10.22 -6.08 -0.21
CA PHE A 28 -11.33 -5.18 0.13
C PHE A 28 -11.17 -3.83 -0.53
N ARG A 29 -12.25 -3.05 -0.54
CA ARG A 29 -12.21 -1.66 -0.96
C ARG A 29 -11.89 -0.78 0.26
N PRO A 30 -11.06 0.29 0.10
CA PRO A 30 -10.79 1.17 1.24
C PRO A 30 -12.06 1.86 1.73
N VAL A 31 -12.05 2.25 3.02
CA VAL A 31 -13.20 2.92 3.66
C VAL A 31 -13.57 4.19 2.90
N LYS A 32 -12.55 4.92 2.42
CA LYS A 32 -12.73 6.10 1.57
C LYS A 32 -12.05 5.85 0.24
N ASN A 33 -12.85 5.79 -0.79
CA ASN A 33 -12.37 5.57 -2.15
C ASN A 33 -11.57 6.79 -2.64
N ASP A 34 -10.48 6.54 -3.37
CA ASP A 34 -9.72 7.57 -4.08
C ASP A 34 -9.00 8.59 -3.19
N GLU A 35 -8.70 8.27 -1.92
CA GLU A 35 -8.04 9.23 -1.03
C GLU A 35 -6.63 8.82 -0.58
N ILE A 36 -6.24 7.56 -0.75
CA ILE A 36 -4.97 7.07 -0.23
C ILE A 36 -3.81 7.48 -1.15
N ARG A 37 -2.71 7.99 -0.55
CA ARG A 37 -1.49 8.34 -1.27
C ARG A 37 -0.21 7.73 -0.69
N SER A 38 -0.22 7.32 0.56
CA SER A 38 0.97 6.73 1.20
C SER A 38 0.56 5.78 2.32
N ALA A 39 1.55 5.10 2.90
CA ALA A 39 1.33 4.20 4.02
C ALA A 39 2.53 4.16 4.94
N LYS A 40 2.28 3.85 6.21
CA LYS A 40 3.32 3.46 7.16
C LYS A 40 3.06 2.03 7.60
N ILE A 41 4.13 1.26 7.76
CA ILE A 41 4.04 -0.13 8.22
C ILE A 41 4.80 -0.26 9.53
N TYR A 42 4.21 -0.98 10.48
CA TYR A 42 4.72 -1.15 11.84
C TYR A 42 4.79 -2.64 12.15
N GLY A 43 6.00 -3.19 12.19
CA GLY A 43 6.20 -4.60 12.53
C GLY A 43 5.53 -5.56 11.56
N VAL A 44 5.36 -5.17 10.30
CA VAL A 44 4.72 -6.02 9.30
C VAL A 44 5.66 -7.18 8.96
N ARG A 45 5.11 -8.39 8.89
CA ARG A 45 5.87 -9.62 8.73
C ARG A 45 6.66 -9.67 7.42
N GLN A 46 7.80 -10.32 7.48
CA GLN A 46 8.59 -10.63 6.28
C GLN A 46 7.75 -11.49 5.34
N GLY A 47 7.79 -11.17 4.05
CA GLY A 47 7.02 -11.88 3.03
C GLY A 47 5.62 -11.35 2.81
N CYS A 48 5.17 -10.39 3.61
CA CYS A 48 3.86 -9.75 3.40
C CYS A 48 3.86 -9.01 2.07
N GLU A 49 2.78 -9.16 1.31
CA GLU A 49 2.56 -8.45 0.06
C GLU A 49 1.36 -7.54 0.22
N ILE A 50 1.57 -6.25 -0.03
CA ILE A 50 0.54 -5.22 0.07
C ILE A 50 0.31 -4.68 -1.34
N GLY A 51 -0.88 -4.90 -1.88
CA GLY A 51 -1.26 -4.40 -3.20
C GLY A 51 -2.29 -3.30 -3.11
N VAL A 52 -2.07 -2.20 -3.82
CA VAL A 52 -3.03 -1.10 -3.95
C VAL A 52 -3.32 -0.89 -5.43
N TYR A 53 -4.60 -0.77 -5.78
CA TYR A 53 -5.06 -0.84 -7.17
C TYR A 53 -6.03 0.29 -7.49
N ASP A 54 -5.89 0.88 -8.66
CA ASP A 54 -6.86 1.84 -9.21
C ASP A 54 -8.16 1.11 -9.56
N SER A 55 -8.05 -0.08 -10.18
CA SER A 55 -9.22 -0.89 -10.53
C SER A 55 -10.01 -1.28 -9.27
N PRO A 56 -11.33 -1.05 -9.21
CA PRO A 56 -12.15 -1.49 -8.08
C PRO A 56 -12.14 -3.01 -7.87
N ASP A 57 -11.81 -3.77 -8.90
CA ASP A 57 -11.73 -5.24 -8.84
C ASP A 57 -10.32 -5.73 -8.51
N GLY A 58 -9.36 -4.82 -8.37
CA GLY A 58 -7.96 -5.19 -8.16
C GLY A 58 -7.31 -5.81 -9.40
N ALA A 59 -7.80 -5.46 -10.58
CA ALA A 59 -7.21 -5.91 -11.84
C ALA A 59 -5.90 -5.17 -12.11
N THR A 60 -5.02 -5.78 -12.90
CA THR A 60 -3.71 -5.23 -13.21
C THR A 60 -3.65 -4.53 -14.57
N ASN A 61 -4.79 -4.31 -15.20
CA ASN A 61 -4.87 -3.58 -16.47
C ASN A 61 -4.95 -2.07 -16.29
N ASP A 62 -4.94 -1.59 -15.06
CA ASP A 62 -4.88 -0.18 -14.71
C ASP A 62 -3.70 0.01 -13.75
N ASP A 63 -3.51 1.20 -13.19
CA ASP A 63 -2.40 1.48 -12.27
C ASP A 63 -2.48 0.61 -11.02
N PHE A 64 -1.33 0.12 -10.58
CA PHE A 64 -1.24 -0.58 -9.30
C PHE A 64 0.16 -0.51 -8.73
N CYS A 65 0.27 -0.75 -7.44
CA CYS A 65 1.56 -0.80 -6.74
C CYS A 65 1.57 -1.99 -5.80
N ILE A 66 2.63 -2.78 -5.85
CA ILE A 66 2.83 -3.95 -4.98
C ILE A 66 4.03 -3.67 -4.09
N ILE A 67 3.84 -3.80 -2.78
CA ILE A 67 4.91 -3.67 -1.79
C ILE A 67 5.17 -5.06 -1.21
N ASN A 68 6.38 -5.56 -1.40
CA ASN A 68 6.82 -6.81 -0.80
C ASN A 68 7.73 -6.49 0.37
N VAL A 69 7.38 -6.94 1.57
CA VAL A 69 8.16 -6.69 2.78
C VAL A 69 9.30 -7.72 2.84
N LYS A 70 10.54 -7.25 2.72
CA LYS A 70 11.74 -8.09 2.75
C LYS A 70 12.18 -8.40 4.17
N ARG A 71 11.95 -7.47 5.09
CA ARG A 71 12.40 -7.56 6.47
C ARG A 71 11.42 -6.83 7.37
N GLU A 72 11.08 -7.44 8.49
CA GLU A 72 10.27 -6.79 9.51
C GLU A 72 11.04 -5.63 10.13
N THR A 73 10.39 -4.51 10.34
CA THR A 73 10.97 -3.32 10.98
C THR A 73 9.91 -2.65 11.86
N PRO A 74 10.32 -1.99 12.97
CA PRO A 74 9.36 -1.32 13.86
C PRO A 74 8.51 -0.27 13.16
N GLU A 75 9.12 0.49 12.24
CA GLU A 75 8.40 1.52 11.48
C GLU A 75 9.09 1.78 10.16
N TYR A 76 8.29 1.86 9.08
CA TYR A 76 8.77 2.20 7.75
C TYR A 76 7.70 2.97 7.01
N THR A 77 8.10 4.02 6.28
CA THR A 77 7.17 4.85 5.51
C THR A 77 7.32 4.58 4.02
N ILE A 78 6.19 4.20 3.39
CA ILE A 78 6.06 4.18 1.93
C ILE A 78 5.60 5.58 1.54
N ASN A 79 6.52 6.40 1.05
CA ASN A 79 6.28 7.84 0.83
C ASN A 79 5.25 8.12 -0.26
N THR A 80 5.19 7.27 -1.27
CA THR A 80 4.24 7.35 -2.38
C THR A 80 4.09 5.97 -2.99
N PHE A 81 2.93 5.70 -3.59
CA PHE A 81 2.73 4.46 -4.35
C PHE A 81 3.10 4.64 -5.83
N GLU A 82 3.53 5.83 -6.23
CA GLU A 82 3.88 6.12 -7.64
C GLU A 82 5.38 6.06 -7.89
N ARG A 83 6.05 5.08 -7.26
CA ARG A 83 7.49 4.92 -7.41
C ARG A 83 7.88 3.45 -7.26
N SER A 84 8.75 2.98 -8.15
CA SER A 84 9.35 1.65 -8.04
C SER A 84 10.74 1.80 -7.45
N TYR A 85 11.04 1.03 -6.41
CA TYR A 85 12.35 1.03 -5.77
C TYR A 85 12.51 -0.20 -4.90
N GLU A 86 13.75 -0.43 -4.49
CA GLU A 86 14.07 -1.49 -3.54
C GLU A 86 15.12 -0.98 -2.56
N ASP A 87 14.95 -1.33 -1.29
CA ASP A 87 15.94 -1.06 -0.26
C ASP A 87 16.08 -2.28 0.65
N GLU A 88 16.62 -2.10 1.86
CA GLU A 88 16.83 -3.19 2.81
C GLU A 88 15.51 -3.81 3.29
N TYR A 89 14.44 -3.04 3.31
CA TYR A 89 13.17 -3.42 3.94
C TYR A 89 12.07 -3.83 2.99
N VAL A 90 12.01 -3.24 1.81
CA VAL A 90 10.90 -3.46 0.87
C VAL A 90 11.36 -3.51 -0.58
N VAL A 91 10.56 -4.20 -1.40
CA VAL A 91 10.57 -4.05 -2.87
C VAL A 91 9.23 -3.44 -3.25
N VAL A 92 9.24 -2.27 -3.86
CA VAL A 92 8.05 -1.56 -4.29
C VAL A 92 8.02 -1.54 -5.81
N THR A 93 6.94 -2.08 -6.40
CA THR A 93 6.76 -2.16 -7.84
C THR A 93 5.50 -1.38 -8.22
N PHE A 94 5.69 -0.28 -8.90
CA PHE A 94 4.59 0.55 -9.40
C PHE A 94 4.48 0.40 -10.91
N ILE A 95 3.29 0.04 -11.38
CA ILE A 95 2.99 -0.06 -12.81
C ILE A 95 2.02 1.07 -13.17
N ARG A 96 2.52 1.99 -14.00
CA ARG A 96 1.81 3.21 -14.34
C ARG A 96 1.04 3.07 -15.65
N ASN A 97 -0.20 3.54 -15.64
CA ASN A 97 -1.00 3.76 -16.83
C ASN A 97 -1.36 5.25 -16.93
N ASN A 98 -2.01 5.81 -15.92
CA ASN A 98 -2.35 7.24 -15.90
C ASN A 98 -2.19 7.90 -14.52
N GLY A 99 -1.59 7.20 -13.58
CA GLY A 99 -1.36 7.67 -12.22
C GLY A 99 -2.24 6.98 -11.19
N LEU A 100 -1.73 6.85 -9.97
CA LEU A 100 -2.38 6.11 -8.89
C LEU A 100 -2.79 6.99 -7.71
N ASP A 101 -2.11 8.12 -7.49
CA ASP A 101 -2.37 9.02 -6.36
C ASP A 101 -3.83 9.49 -6.37
N GLY A 102 -4.51 9.26 -5.26
CA GLY A 102 -5.90 9.64 -5.12
C GLY A 102 -6.87 8.77 -5.92
N LYS A 103 -6.45 7.60 -6.37
CA LYS A 103 -7.28 6.71 -7.20
C LYS A 103 -7.37 5.28 -6.68
N ILE A 104 -6.83 4.99 -5.51
CA ILE A 104 -6.81 3.63 -4.97
C ILE A 104 -8.22 3.21 -4.59
N SER A 105 -8.71 2.14 -5.23
CA SER A 105 -10.06 1.62 -5.06
C SER A 105 -10.11 0.18 -4.55
N ARG A 106 -8.96 -0.48 -4.41
CA ARG A 106 -8.87 -1.85 -3.90
C ARG A 106 -7.54 -2.05 -3.20
N ILE A 107 -7.59 -2.80 -2.09
CA ILE A 107 -6.39 -3.18 -1.30
C ILE A 107 -6.40 -4.68 -1.14
N LYS A 108 -5.25 -5.31 -1.33
CA LYS A 108 -5.06 -6.76 -1.10
C LYS A 108 -3.85 -6.96 -0.20
N ILE A 109 -4.01 -7.78 0.84
CA ILE A 109 -2.95 -8.13 1.79
C ILE A 109 -2.73 -9.65 1.74
N ASN A 110 -1.53 -10.06 1.42
CA ASN A 110 -1.10 -11.48 1.38
C ASN A 110 0.32 -11.64 1.99
#